data_0004479bcacd1bbf8d9715e4156b8d49
#
_entry.id   0004479bcacd1bbf8d9715e4156b8d49
#
_cell.length_a   1.000
_cell.length_b   1.000
_cell.length_c   1.000
_cell.angle_alpha   90.00
_cell.angle_beta   90.00
_cell.angle_gamma   90.00
#
_symmetry.space_group_name_H-M   'P 1'
#
loop_
_entity.id
_entity.type
_entity.pdbx_description
1 polymer ?
#
loop_
_entity_poly.entity_id
_entity_poly.type
_entity_poly.pdbx_seq_one_letter_code
_entity_poly.pdbx_strand_id
1 'polypeptide(L)'
;MTMKIENYSGTASTFTWPNNPQSFDDEINSNHTITNIPYQRYHVFVSGGGISPKNIILTGSFFGTSKNTNYTTLSGHFIETIKLKKLYFDSDKFYLGIGKNIKKTHASGRTNFLDYVASFETIVGVLFSDTLQTHTDGGAEVTNGGNVNTFVEQISGDVTDGSASVTISDSLGNQVVIPAASLTTGQAVVLNFVEMVNSGDGVYVTEYNYTTVAGTQIKTTQTGTGLGILQIAPSATTSGITVTNLDAGYTIKIRSAYSS
;
A
#
# COMPACT_ATOMS: atom_id res chain seq x y z
N MET A 1 7.79 22.42 -5.17
CA MET A 1 7.25 21.15 -4.63
C MET A 1 5.75 21.26 -4.63
N THR A 2 5.05 20.40 -5.33
CA THR A 2 3.59 20.49 -5.46
C THR A 2 2.99 19.18 -4.96
N MET A 3 2.21 19.25 -3.88
CA MET A 3 1.49 18.10 -3.35
C MET A 3 0.40 17.64 -4.31
N LYS A 4 0.21 16.34 -4.40
CA LYS A 4 -0.92 15.73 -5.12
C LYS A 4 -1.47 14.50 -4.40
N ILE A 5 -2.74 14.21 -4.62
CA ILE A 5 -3.37 12.96 -4.24
C ILE A 5 -4.00 12.32 -5.47
N GLU A 6 -3.83 11.01 -5.62
CA GLU A 6 -4.39 10.27 -6.75
C GLU A 6 -4.85 8.87 -6.35
N ASN A 7 -5.71 8.25 -7.15
CA ASN A 7 -6.09 6.86 -6.94
C ASN A 7 -4.87 5.94 -7.14
N TYR A 8 -4.74 4.92 -6.30
CA TYR A 8 -3.69 3.90 -6.45
C TYR A 8 -3.92 3.03 -7.69
N SER A 9 -5.17 2.62 -7.91
CA SER A 9 -5.59 1.78 -9.04
C SER A 9 -6.91 2.26 -9.65
N GLY A 10 -7.23 1.76 -10.84
CA GLY A 10 -8.46 2.09 -11.55
C GLY A 10 -8.38 3.39 -12.35
N THR A 11 -9.53 4.07 -12.52
CA THR A 11 -9.60 5.33 -13.28
C THR A 11 -8.76 6.39 -12.59
N ALA A 12 -7.81 6.96 -13.32
CA ALA A 12 -6.96 8.02 -12.81
C ALA A 12 -7.81 9.22 -12.38
N SER A 13 -7.78 9.53 -11.11
CA SER A 13 -8.32 10.76 -10.54
C SER A 13 -7.21 11.38 -9.74
N THR A 14 -6.76 12.56 -10.15
CA THR A 14 -5.65 13.28 -9.51
C THR A 14 -6.14 14.66 -9.10
N PHE A 15 -5.90 15.01 -7.84
CA PHE A 15 -6.00 16.38 -7.37
C PHE A 15 -4.61 16.89 -7.03
N THR A 16 -4.24 18.01 -7.64
CA THR A 16 -3.00 18.73 -7.35
C THR A 16 -3.35 19.99 -6.56
N TRP A 17 -2.73 20.17 -5.40
CA TRP A 17 -2.97 21.37 -4.60
C TRP A 17 -2.47 22.60 -5.32
N PRO A 18 -3.32 23.61 -5.57
CA PRO A 18 -2.88 24.89 -6.15
C PRO A 18 -1.92 25.62 -5.20
N ASN A 19 -2.11 25.43 -3.90
CA ASN A 19 -1.20 25.85 -2.83
C ASN A 19 -1.08 24.70 -1.86
N ASN A 20 0.14 24.32 -1.52
CA ASN A 20 0.37 23.24 -0.58
C ASN A 20 -0.32 23.51 0.76
N PRO A 21 -0.73 22.48 1.51
CA PRO A 21 -1.19 22.62 2.87
C PRO A 21 -0.19 23.41 3.73
N GLN A 22 -0.70 24.19 4.67
CA GLN A 22 0.14 25.04 5.55
C GLN A 22 0.87 24.21 6.58
N SER A 23 0.30 23.08 6.98
CA SER A 23 0.94 22.12 7.89
C SER A 23 0.52 20.70 7.55
N PHE A 24 1.42 19.78 7.79
CA PHE A 24 1.15 18.36 7.87
C PHE A 24 1.92 17.81 9.09
N ASP A 25 1.32 16.86 9.77
CA ASP A 25 1.93 16.15 10.88
C ASP A 25 2.32 14.76 10.37
N ASP A 26 3.61 14.45 10.46
CA ASP A 26 4.21 13.22 9.96
C ASP A 26 5.13 12.62 11.04
N GLU A 27 4.54 12.10 12.11
CA GLU A 27 5.28 11.47 13.18
C GLU A 27 5.58 9.99 12.87
N ILE A 28 6.84 9.59 13.01
CA ILE A 28 7.26 8.20 12.89
C ILE A 28 7.03 7.49 14.22
N ASN A 29 6.10 6.55 14.24
CA ASN A 29 5.89 5.69 15.38
C ASN A 29 6.29 4.24 15.04
N SER A 30 7.17 3.66 15.82
CA SER A 30 7.47 2.23 15.73
C SER A 30 6.38 1.41 16.40
N ASN A 31 5.92 0.35 15.74
CA ASN A 31 4.89 -0.54 16.27
C ASN A 31 5.49 -1.58 17.22
N HIS A 32 6.03 -1.12 18.35
CA HIS A 32 6.60 -1.99 19.37
C HIS A 32 5.72 -1.98 20.62
N THR A 33 5.29 -3.15 21.05
CA THR A 33 4.69 -3.32 22.36
C THR A 33 5.77 -3.85 23.30
N ILE A 34 6.11 -3.04 24.31
CA ILE A 34 7.04 -3.43 25.37
C ILE A 34 6.20 -4.01 26.51
N THR A 35 6.32 -5.31 26.76
CA THR A 35 5.65 -5.97 27.88
C THR A 35 6.68 -6.35 28.92
N ASN A 36 6.57 -5.77 30.13
CA ASN A 36 7.36 -6.18 31.27
C ASN A 36 6.84 -7.52 31.78
N ILE A 37 7.72 -8.53 31.82
CA ILE A 37 7.39 -9.83 32.43
C ILE A 37 7.46 -9.68 33.93
N PRO A 38 6.36 -9.87 34.69
CA PRO A 38 6.37 -9.78 36.15
C PRO A 38 7.41 -10.73 36.75
N TYR A 39 8.14 -10.25 37.75
CA TYR A 39 9.18 -11.00 38.49
C TYR A 39 10.51 -11.25 37.76
N GLN A 40 10.74 -10.72 36.55
CA GLN A 40 12.04 -10.83 35.91
C GLN A 40 12.65 -9.41 35.71
N ARG A 41 13.83 -9.20 36.32
CA ARG A 41 14.48 -7.88 36.37
C ARG A 41 14.96 -7.32 35.04
N TYR A 42 15.07 -8.14 33.96
CA TYR A 42 15.75 -7.78 32.71
C TYR A 42 15.11 -8.37 31.44
N HIS A 43 13.91 -8.95 31.51
CA HIS A 43 13.26 -9.45 30.31
C HIS A 43 12.17 -8.49 29.85
N VAL A 44 12.47 -7.78 28.79
CA VAL A 44 11.53 -6.98 28.02
C VAL A 44 11.16 -7.80 26.79
N PHE A 45 9.91 -8.20 26.70
CA PHE A 45 9.40 -8.80 25.48
C PHE A 45 9.00 -7.67 24.55
N VAL A 46 9.70 -7.53 23.44
CA VAL A 46 9.34 -6.60 22.36
C VAL A 46 8.59 -7.40 21.30
N SER A 47 7.28 -7.24 21.25
CA SER A 47 6.46 -7.83 20.20
C SER A 47 6.12 -6.75 19.18
N GLY A 48 6.10 -7.16 17.93
CA GLY A 48 5.86 -6.27 16.79
C GLY A 48 7.18 -5.80 16.16
N GLY A 49 7.15 -5.59 14.88
CA GLY A 49 8.24 -5.04 14.10
C GLY A 49 7.65 -4.31 12.89
N GLY A 50 8.12 -3.12 12.62
CA GLY A 50 7.66 -2.35 11.49
C GLY A 50 7.28 -0.91 11.87
N ILE A 51 7.01 -0.13 10.87
CA ILE A 51 6.57 1.26 11.04
C ILE A 51 5.04 1.25 11.10
N SER A 52 4.49 1.81 12.17
CA SER A 52 3.03 1.92 12.36
C SER A 52 2.38 2.73 11.23
N PRO A 53 1.13 2.41 10.87
CA PRO A 53 0.31 3.31 10.09
C PRO A 53 0.29 4.71 10.72
N LYS A 54 0.30 5.73 9.87
CA LYS A 54 0.29 7.14 10.28
C LYS A 54 -1.07 7.76 9.97
N ASN A 55 -1.48 8.68 10.81
CA ASN A 55 -2.60 9.57 10.52
C ASN A 55 -2.04 10.95 10.16
N ILE A 56 -2.01 11.25 8.87
CA ILE A 56 -1.48 12.51 8.34
C ILE A 56 -2.60 13.54 8.32
N ILE A 57 -2.43 14.62 9.06
CA ILE A 57 -3.38 15.72 9.12
C ILE A 57 -2.90 16.85 8.21
N LEU A 58 -3.72 17.20 7.23
CA LEU A 58 -3.47 18.26 6.27
C LEU A 58 -4.33 19.47 6.61
N THR A 59 -3.73 20.61 6.91
CA THR A 59 -4.45 21.85 7.14
C THR A 59 -4.07 22.88 6.08
N GLY A 60 -5.06 23.50 5.47
CA GLY A 60 -4.81 24.46 4.40
C GLY A 60 -5.99 25.35 4.07
N SER A 61 -5.80 26.22 3.09
CA SER A 61 -6.81 27.17 2.64
C SER A 61 -6.83 27.23 1.11
N PHE A 62 -8.02 27.24 0.55
CA PHE A 62 -8.25 27.62 -0.84
C PHE A 62 -8.72 29.06 -0.91
N PHE A 63 -8.32 29.80 -1.93
CA PHE A 63 -8.70 31.19 -2.13
C PHE A 63 -9.15 31.47 -3.55
N GLY A 64 -9.77 32.63 -3.73
CA GLY A 64 -10.27 33.11 -5.01
C GLY A 64 -11.55 32.42 -5.49
N THR A 65 -11.87 32.55 -6.76
CA THR A 65 -13.11 32.08 -7.37
C THR A 65 -13.20 30.54 -7.40
N SER A 66 -12.07 29.85 -7.49
CA SER A 66 -11.99 28.38 -7.59
C SER A 66 -12.00 27.67 -6.23
N LYS A 67 -12.08 28.38 -5.10
CA LYS A 67 -11.96 27.78 -3.75
C LYS A 67 -12.98 26.67 -3.50
N ASN A 68 -14.23 26.86 -3.90
CA ASN A 68 -15.27 25.85 -3.72
C ASN A 68 -15.07 24.64 -4.62
N THR A 69 -14.68 24.85 -5.87
CA THR A 69 -14.38 23.78 -6.82
C THR A 69 -13.21 22.94 -6.32
N ASN A 70 -12.12 23.58 -5.90
CA ASN A 70 -10.95 22.89 -5.35
C ASN A 70 -11.31 22.07 -4.10
N TYR A 71 -12.10 22.63 -3.19
CA TYR A 71 -12.58 21.90 -2.02
C TYR A 71 -13.44 20.69 -2.41
N THR A 72 -14.39 20.86 -3.34
CA THR A 72 -15.26 19.77 -3.80
C THR A 72 -14.45 18.65 -4.45
N THR A 73 -13.48 19.00 -5.30
CA THR A 73 -12.61 18.00 -5.93
C THR A 73 -11.75 17.27 -4.89
N LEU A 74 -11.12 18.01 -3.97
CA LEU A 74 -10.34 17.41 -2.90
C LEU A 74 -11.22 16.52 -2.01
N SER A 75 -12.42 16.98 -1.65
CA SER A 75 -13.33 16.22 -0.79
C SER A 75 -13.74 14.88 -1.43
N GLY A 76 -13.83 14.81 -2.74
CA GLY A 76 -14.07 13.56 -3.46
C GLY A 76 -13.02 12.49 -3.13
N HIS A 77 -11.76 12.86 -2.99
CA HIS A 77 -10.69 11.90 -2.61
C HIS A 77 -10.77 11.41 -1.16
N PHE A 78 -11.46 12.14 -0.28
CA PHE A 78 -11.58 11.81 1.15
C PHE A 78 -12.92 11.18 1.54
N ILE A 79 -13.97 11.40 0.74
CA ILE A 79 -15.34 10.94 1.03
C ILE A 79 -15.72 9.74 0.14
N GLU A 80 -15.06 9.60 -1.02
CA GLU A 80 -15.27 8.45 -1.90
C GLU A 80 -15.06 7.14 -1.14
N THR A 81 -15.92 6.19 -1.42
CA THR A 81 -15.85 4.80 -0.96
C THR A 81 -14.40 4.34 -0.88
N ILE A 82 -14.05 3.66 0.19
CA ILE A 82 -12.71 3.25 0.58
C ILE A 82 -11.89 2.78 -0.62
N LYS A 83 -11.15 3.69 -1.21
CA LYS A 83 -10.20 3.43 -2.29
C LYS A 83 -8.82 3.80 -1.82
N LEU A 84 -7.85 2.96 -2.12
CA LEU A 84 -6.47 3.32 -1.86
C LEU A 84 -6.05 4.52 -2.71
N LYS A 85 -5.33 5.41 -2.07
CA LYS A 85 -4.81 6.65 -2.63
C LYS A 85 -3.31 6.73 -2.40
N LYS A 86 -2.65 7.37 -3.32
CA LYS A 86 -1.27 7.83 -3.19
C LYS A 86 -1.29 9.30 -2.79
N LEU A 87 -0.69 9.64 -1.67
CA LEU A 87 -0.50 11.02 -1.22
C LEU A 87 0.97 11.40 -1.40
N TYR A 88 1.24 12.31 -2.32
CA TYR A 88 2.59 12.77 -2.65
C TYR A 88 2.90 14.08 -1.92
N PHE A 89 4.02 14.09 -1.23
CA PHE A 89 4.65 15.30 -0.71
C PHE A 89 5.79 15.76 -1.61
N ASP A 90 6.35 14.84 -2.39
CA ASP A 90 7.40 15.07 -3.36
C ASP A 90 6.99 14.49 -4.73
N SER A 91 7.81 14.73 -5.74
CA SER A 91 7.51 14.30 -7.11
C SER A 91 7.67 12.79 -7.32
N ASP A 92 8.47 12.12 -6.49
CA ASP A 92 8.96 10.77 -6.72
C ASP A 92 8.60 9.77 -5.60
N LYS A 93 7.96 10.25 -4.51
CA LYS A 93 7.57 9.41 -3.37
C LYS A 93 6.17 9.73 -2.87
N PHE A 94 5.47 8.69 -2.40
CA PHE A 94 4.12 8.81 -1.88
C PHE A 94 3.88 7.94 -0.65
N TYR A 95 2.94 8.36 0.18
CA TYR A 95 2.30 7.51 1.17
C TYR A 95 1.12 6.78 0.54
N LEU A 96 0.99 5.50 0.85
CA LEU A 96 -0.16 4.69 0.45
C LEU A 96 -1.16 4.62 1.61
N GLY A 97 -2.41 4.98 1.34
CA GLY A 97 -3.43 5.02 2.38
C GLY A 97 -4.82 5.35 1.88
N ILE A 98 -5.67 5.79 2.79
CA ILE A 98 -7.06 6.18 2.52
C ILE A 98 -7.35 7.58 3.06
N GLY A 99 -8.17 8.32 2.34
CA GLY A 99 -8.78 9.54 2.87
C GLY A 99 -9.81 9.17 3.94
N LYS A 100 -9.68 9.73 5.14
CA LYS A 100 -10.53 9.39 6.28
C LYS A 100 -11.67 10.39 6.48
N ASN A 101 -11.33 11.66 6.51
CA ASN A 101 -12.30 12.74 6.60
C ASN A 101 -11.73 14.04 6.04
N ILE A 102 -12.62 14.94 5.69
CA ILE A 102 -12.30 16.33 5.37
C ILE A 102 -13.43 17.22 5.86
N LYS A 103 -13.10 18.32 6.48
CA LYS A 103 -14.06 19.32 6.93
C LYS A 103 -13.67 20.73 6.52
N LYS A 104 -14.69 21.56 6.22
CA LYS A 104 -14.49 23.00 6.10
C LYS A 104 -14.37 23.62 7.48
N THR A 105 -13.43 24.53 7.61
CA THR A 105 -13.35 25.42 8.77
C THR A 105 -13.54 26.85 8.27
N HIS A 106 -14.56 27.53 8.77
CA HIS A 106 -14.78 28.93 8.41
C HIS A 106 -14.24 29.82 9.51
N ALA A 107 -13.22 30.60 9.19
CA ALA A 107 -12.88 31.73 10.03
C ALA A 107 -13.91 32.85 9.80
N SER A 108 -14.54 33.33 10.85
CA SER A 108 -15.50 34.42 10.82
C SER A 108 -14.92 35.65 10.08
N GLY A 109 -15.65 36.15 9.08
CA GLY A 109 -15.28 37.36 8.33
C GLY A 109 -14.41 37.18 7.10
N ARG A 110 -13.96 35.94 6.75
CA ARG A 110 -13.14 35.68 5.56
C ARG A 110 -13.94 35.10 4.41
N THR A 111 -14.59 35.93 3.62
CA THR A 111 -15.39 35.46 2.46
C THR A 111 -14.57 34.93 1.29
N ASN A 112 -13.31 35.38 1.16
CA ASN A 112 -12.44 35.00 0.01
C ASN A 112 -11.62 33.74 0.24
N PHE A 113 -11.65 33.16 1.43
CA PHE A 113 -10.92 31.95 1.80
C PHE A 113 -11.88 30.83 2.19
N LEU A 114 -11.45 29.60 1.96
CA LEU A 114 -12.09 28.40 2.44
C LEU A 114 -11.00 27.55 3.10
N ASP A 115 -11.02 27.53 4.43
CA ASP A 115 -10.08 26.73 5.20
C ASP A 115 -10.60 25.29 5.30
N TYR A 116 -9.68 24.33 5.35
CA TYR A 116 -10.00 22.91 5.49
C TYR A 116 -9.02 22.20 6.41
N VAL A 117 -9.50 21.12 7.00
CA VAL A 117 -8.69 20.10 7.68
C VAL A 117 -9.08 18.75 7.08
N ALA A 118 -8.08 18.00 6.61
CA ALA A 118 -8.26 16.66 6.06
C ALA A 118 -7.36 15.66 6.78
N SER A 119 -7.82 14.44 6.96
CA SER A 119 -7.10 13.35 7.60
C SER A 119 -6.92 12.20 6.62
N PHE A 120 -5.66 11.78 6.43
CA PHE A 120 -5.25 10.68 5.58
C PHE A 120 -4.57 9.61 6.44
N GLU A 121 -5.10 8.40 6.43
CA GLU A 121 -4.56 7.27 7.18
C GLU A 121 -3.76 6.36 6.24
N THR A 122 -2.47 6.18 6.53
CA THR A 122 -1.62 5.30 5.74
C THR A 122 -1.87 3.84 6.12
N ILE A 123 -1.74 2.91 5.16
CA ILE A 123 -1.81 1.46 5.45
C ILE A 123 -0.52 0.97 6.10
N VAL A 124 0.60 1.58 5.76
CA VAL A 124 1.92 1.43 6.38
C VAL A 124 2.57 2.81 6.46
N GLY A 125 3.30 3.09 7.52
CA GLY A 125 3.89 4.41 7.77
C GLY A 125 5.16 4.72 6.98
N VAL A 126 5.31 4.16 5.78
CA VAL A 126 6.49 4.31 4.93
C VAL A 126 6.17 5.04 3.63
N LEU A 127 7.18 5.67 3.05
CA LEU A 127 7.13 6.26 1.72
C LEU A 127 7.53 5.24 0.65
N PHE A 128 6.77 5.18 -0.43
CA PHE A 128 7.08 4.35 -1.59
C PHE A 128 7.58 5.21 -2.74
N SER A 129 8.58 4.70 -3.46
CA SER A 129 8.98 5.29 -4.75
C SER A 129 7.82 5.24 -5.74
N ASP A 130 7.63 6.29 -6.54
CA ASP A 130 6.64 6.26 -7.64
C ASP A 130 7.09 5.33 -8.77
N THR A 131 8.39 5.02 -8.87
CA THR A 131 8.92 4.09 -9.85
C THR A 131 8.58 2.65 -9.49
N LEU A 132 7.75 2.01 -10.31
CA LEU A 132 7.48 0.58 -10.24
C LEU A 132 8.59 -0.16 -10.97
N GLN A 133 9.26 -1.06 -10.27
CA GLN A 133 10.33 -1.89 -10.81
C GLN A 133 9.76 -3.28 -11.12
N THR A 134 10.17 -3.88 -12.23
CA THR A 134 9.71 -5.20 -12.67
C THR A 134 10.91 -6.12 -12.87
N HIS A 135 10.89 -7.25 -12.16
CA HIS A 135 11.73 -8.40 -12.43
C HIS A 135 10.96 -9.37 -13.31
N THR A 136 11.64 -9.97 -14.30
CA THR A 136 11.12 -11.10 -15.07
C THR A 136 12.02 -12.29 -14.78
N ASP A 137 11.45 -13.45 -14.55
CA ASP A 137 12.20 -14.68 -14.29
C ASP A 137 13.26 -14.93 -15.37
N GLY A 138 14.48 -15.28 -14.95
CA GLY A 138 15.65 -15.36 -15.86
C GLY A 138 16.24 -14.01 -16.29
N GLY A 139 15.65 -12.89 -15.91
CA GLY A 139 16.15 -11.52 -16.14
C GLY A 139 16.97 -10.97 -14.97
N ALA A 140 17.33 -9.68 -15.08
CA ALA A 140 18.05 -9.00 -14.02
C ALA A 140 17.21 -8.85 -12.76
N GLU A 141 17.81 -9.13 -11.60
CA GLU A 141 17.18 -8.92 -10.30
C GLU A 141 16.89 -7.44 -10.03
N VAL A 142 15.80 -7.19 -9.35
CA VAL A 142 15.40 -5.85 -8.90
C VAL A 142 15.69 -5.70 -7.42
N THR A 143 16.28 -4.59 -7.04
CA THR A 143 16.70 -4.30 -5.66
C THR A 143 15.72 -3.34 -4.99
N ASN A 144 15.36 -3.63 -3.73
CA ASN A 144 14.77 -2.63 -2.86
C ASN A 144 15.82 -1.58 -2.49
N GLY A 145 15.86 -0.48 -3.21
CA GLY A 145 16.82 0.62 -2.98
C GLY A 145 16.48 1.51 -1.78
N GLY A 146 15.44 1.16 -1.02
CA GLY A 146 15.04 1.89 0.19
C GLY A 146 15.79 1.45 1.44
N ASN A 147 15.41 2.03 2.57
CA ASN A 147 16.00 1.76 3.88
C ASN A 147 15.08 0.99 4.84
N VAL A 148 13.91 0.58 4.38
CA VAL A 148 12.95 -0.27 5.11
C VAL A 148 12.44 -1.39 4.21
N ASN A 149 11.80 -2.41 4.80
CA ASN A 149 11.18 -3.48 4.02
C ASN A 149 10.13 -2.91 3.07
N THR A 150 10.16 -3.37 1.82
CA THR A 150 9.08 -3.16 0.87
C THR A 150 8.25 -4.43 0.73
N PHE A 151 7.06 -4.32 0.16
CA PHE A 151 6.24 -5.48 -0.17
C PHE A 151 6.20 -5.71 -1.68
N VAL A 152 5.88 -6.95 -2.05
CA VAL A 152 5.64 -7.33 -3.45
C VAL A 152 4.26 -6.83 -3.85
N GLU A 153 4.17 -5.95 -4.85
CA GLU A 153 2.90 -5.37 -5.29
C GLU A 153 2.13 -6.31 -6.23
N GLN A 154 2.83 -6.99 -7.12
CA GLN A 154 2.22 -7.89 -8.09
C GLN A 154 3.16 -9.03 -8.46
N ILE A 155 2.56 -10.20 -8.68
CA ILE A 155 3.22 -11.33 -9.34
C ILE A 155 2.27 -11.81 -10.45
N SER A 156 2.82 -12.08 -11.64
CA SER A 156 2.04 -12.62 -12.74
C SER A 156 2.80 -13.66 -13.52
N GLY A 157 2.10 -14.68 -14.01
CA GLY A 157 2.65 -15.78 -14.80
C GLY A 157 1.58 -16.80 -15.13
N ASP A 158 1.94 -17.80 -15.92
CA ASP A 158 1.04 -18.87 -16.29
C ASP A 158 1.25 -20.12 -15.42
N VAL A 159 0.19 -20.77 -15.03
CA VAL A 159 0.22 -21.97 -14.18
C VAL A 159 0.84 -23.14 -14.93
N THR A 160 1.89 -23.75 -14.39
CA THR A 160 2.58 -24.88 -15.01
C THR A 160 1.77 -26.18 -14.85
N ASP A 161 1.21 -26.44 -13.66
CA ASP A 161 0.42 -27.61 -13.35
C ASP A 161 -0.86 -27.23 -12.58
N GLY A 162 -2.00 -27.38 -13.22
CA GLY A 162 -3.31 -27.07 -12.62
C GLY A 162 -3.72 -28.02 -11.48
N SER A 163 -3.02 -29.14 -11.29
CA SER A 163 -3.24 -30.07 -10.16
C SER A 163 -2.45 -29.70 -8.90
N ALA A 164 -1.54 -28.73 -8.98
CA ALA A 164 -0.72 -28.26 -7.89
C ALA A 164 -1.03 -26.81 -7.53
N SER A 165 -0.86 -26.45 -6.26
CA SER A 165 -1.01 -25.06 -5.79
C SER A 165 0.15 -24.20 -6.30
N VAL A 166 -0.13 -22.92 -6.62
CA VAL A 166 0.93 -21.91 -6.76
C VAL A 166 1.32 -21.44 -5.37
N THR A 167 2.59 -21.54 -5.04
CA THR A 167 3.12 -21.11 -3.75
C THR A 167 4.20 -20.06 -3.96
N ILE A 168 4.10 -18.96 -3.24
CA ILE A 168 5.05 -17.86 -3.27
C ILE A 168 5.48 -17.57 -1.84
N SER A 169 6.78 -17.55 -1.60
CA SER A 169 7.35 -17.29 -0.27
C SER A 169 8.49 -16.28 -0.34
N ASP A 170 8.71 -15.56 0.75
CA ASP A 170 9.85 -14.67 0.92
C ASP A 170 10.90 -15.26 1.87
N SER A 171 12.06 -14.62 1.94
CA SER A 171 13.16 -15.01 2.82
C SER A 171 12.87 -14.76 4.31
N LEU A 172 11.78 -14.08 4.64
CA LEU A 172 11.35 -13.77 6.02
C LEU A 172 10.33 -14.78 6.55
N GLY A 173 9.94 -15.77 5.72
CA GLY A 173 9.02 -16.85 6.11
C GLY A 173 7.54 -16.52 5.88
N ASN A 174 7.21 -15.47 5.16
CA ASN A 174 5.85 -15.21 4.71
C ASN A 174 5.54 -16.03 3.46
N GLN A 175 4.31 -16.49 3.35
CA GLN A 175 3.87 -17.31 2.25
C GLN A 175 2.46 -16.96 1.79
N VAL A 176 2.25 -17.01 0.48
CA VAL A 176 0.95 -16.86 -0.18
C VAL A 176 0.71 -18.11 -1.02
N VAL A 177 -0.48 -18.73 -0.89
CA VAL A 177 -0.85 -19.94 -1.61
C VAL A 177 -2.13 -19.70 -2.40
N ILE A 178 -2.08 -20.01 -3.70
CA ILE A 178 -3.27 -20.11 -4.55
C ILE A 178 -3.62 -21.60 -4.63
N PRO A 179 -4.81 -22.02 -4.15
CA PRO A 179 -5.16 -23.43 -4.08
C PRO A 179 -5.30 -24.07 -5.48
N ALA A 180 -4.82 -25.30 -5.65
CA ALA A 180 -4.93 -26.07 -6.90
C ALA A 180 -6.36 -26.18 -7.43
N ALA A 181 -7.35 -26.32 -6.54
CA ALA A 181 -8.76 -26.45 -6.91
C ALA A 181 -9.32 -25.28 -7.75
N SER A 182 -8.58 -24.18 -7.81
CA SER A 182 -8.96 -22.96 -8.53
C SER A 182 -8.11 -22.72 -9.77
N LEU A 183 -7.23 -23.65 -10.13
CA LEU A 183 -6.22 -23.50 -11.18
C LEU A 183 -6.43 -24.48 -12.32
N THR A 184 -5.93 -24.08 -13.49
CA THR A 184 -5.85 -24.91 -14.69
C THR A 184 -4.47 -24.72 -15.32
N THR A 185 -3.87 -25.77 -15.85
CA THR A 185 -2.59 -25.71 -16.54
C THR A 185 -2.65 -24.72 -17.72
N GLY A 186 -1.65 -23.85 -17.81
CA GLY A 186 -1.56 -22.77 -18.80
C GLY A 186 -2.47 -21.57 -18.51
N GLN A 187 -3.12 -21.53 -17.36
CA GLN A 187 -3.96 -20.41 -16.95
C GLN A 187 -3.09 -19.25 -16.49
N ALA A 188 -3.26 -18.08 -17.11
CA ALA A 188 -2.64 -16.86 -16.62
C ALA A 188 -3.26 -16.44 -15.27
N VAL A 189 -2.42 -16.15 -14.30
CA VAL A 189 -2.81 -15.61 -12.99
C VAL A 189 -2.09 -14.31 -12.72
N VAL A 190 -2.77 -13.39 -12.07
CA VAL A 190 -2.20 -12.14 -11.58
C VAL A 190 -2.54 -12.02 -10.11
N LEU A 191 -1.52 -12.12 -9.28
CA LEU A 191 -1.61 -11.90 -7.84
C LEU A 191 -1.32 -10.42 -7.56
N ASN A 192 -2.27 -9.70 -7.00
CA ASN A 192 -2.11 -8.30 -6.61
C ASN A 192 -2.15 -8.16 -5.10
N PHE A 193 -1.18 -7.45 -4.56
CA PHE A 193 -1.26 -6.89 -3.23
C PHE A 193 -2.01 -5.55 -3.28
N VAL A 194 -2.62 -5.16 -2.17
CA VAL A 194 -3.27 -3.86 -2.03
C VAL A 194 -4.60 -3.75 -2.80
N GLU A 195 -5.16 -4.86 -3.27
CA GLU A 195 -6.57 -4.86 -3.64
C GLU A 195 -7.42 -4.89 -2.36
N MET A 196 -8.28 -3.90 -2.22
CA MET A 196 -9.22 -3.86 -1.10
C MET A 196 -10.44 -4.68 -1.46
N VAL A 197 -10.65 -5.76 -0.73
CA VAL A 197 -11.81 -6.62 -0.89
C VAL A 197 -12.87 -6.22 0.13
N ASN A 198 -14.10 -5.99 -0.34
CA ASN A 198 -15.24 -5.88 0.55
C ASN A 198 -15.64 -7.29 1.01
N SER A 199 -15.42 -7.59 2.29
CA SER A 199 -15.77 -8.88 2.89
C SER A 199 -17.30 -9.13 3.02
N GLY A 200 -18.12 -8.24 2.49
CA GLY A 200 -19.58 -8.28 2.67
C GLY A 200 -20.07 -7.59 3.94
N ASP A 201 -19.22 -7.46 4.94
CA ASP A 201 -19.54 -6.83 6.23
C ASP A 201 -19.17 -5.33 6.29
N GLY A 202 -18.80 -4.75 5.16
CA GLY A 202 -18.31 -3.38 5.09
C GLY A 202 -16.87 -3.22 5.59
N VAL A 203 -16.19 -4.31 5.92
CA VAL A 203 -14.77 -4.32 6.30
C VAL A 203 -13.92 -4.55 5.06
N TYR A 204 -12.97 -3.65 4.83
CA TYR A 204 -12.00 -3.78 3.76
C TYR A 204 -10.67 -4.27 4.33
N VAL A 205 -10.19 -5.37 3.80
CA VAL A 205 -8.93 -5.98 4.19
C VAL A 205 -7.94 -5.83 3.05
N THR A 206 -6.73 -5.38 3.36
CA THR A 206 -5.63 -5.38 2.42
C THR A 206 -5.00 -6.76 2.41
N GLU A 207 -5.11 -7.47 1.30
CA GLU A 207 -4.61 -8.82 1.15
C GLU A 207 -4.15 -9.09 -0.30
N TYR A 208 -3.46 -10.20 -0.52
CA TYR A 208 -3.22 -10.67 -1.87
C TYR A 208 -4.49 -11.32 -2.42
N ASN A 209 -4.90 -10.82 -3.58
CA ASN A 209 -5.94 -11.43 -4.39
C ASN A 209 -5.36 -11.80 -5.74
N TYR A 210 -5.76 -12.92 -6.28
CA TYR A 210 -5.41 -13.27 -7.64
C TYR A 210 -6.61 -13.17 -8.57
N THR A 211 -6.32 -12.75 -9.79
CA THR A 211 -7.30 -12.68 -10.87
C THR A 211 -6.88 -13.65 -11.95
N THR A 212 -7.81 -14.48 -12.39
CA THR A 212 -7.63 -15.30 -13.58
C THR A 212 -8.02 -14.51 -14.84
N VAL A 213 -7.64 -15.00 -16.02
CA VAL A 213 -8.05 -14.38 -17.30
C VAL A 213 -9.56 -14.22 -17.43
N ALA A 214 -10.35 -15.03 -16.74
CA ALA A 214 -11.80 -14.91 -16.68
C ALA A 214 -12.28 -13.72 -15.80
N GLY A 215 -11.39 -12.98 -15.17
CA GLY A 215 -11.74 -11.82 -14.37
C GLY A 215 -12.34 -12.10 -12.99
N THR A 216 -12.33 -13.36 -12.56
CA THR A 216 -12.82 -13.74 -11.23
C THR A 216 -11.72 -13.54 -10.21
N GLN A 217 -11.97 -12.69 -9.22
CA GLN A 217 -11.09 -12.56 -8.06
C GLN A 217 -11.29 -13.74 -7.11
N ILE A 218 -10.19 -14.36 -6.72
CA ILE A 218 -10.19 -15.49 -5.81
C ILE A 218 -9.24 -15.18 -4.65
N LYS A 219 -9.73 -15.41 -3.43
CA LYS A 219 -8.96 -15.18 -2.21
C LYS A 219 -7.83 -16.19 -2.09
N THR A 220 -6.63 -15.70 -1.76
CA THR A 220 -5.47 -16.55 -1.46
C THR A 220 -5.45 -16.96 0.02
N THR A 221 -4.80 -18.07 0.32
CA THR A 221 -4.43 -18.40 1.70
C THR A 221 -3.08 -17.77 2.01
N GLN A 222 -3.05 -16.94 3.05
CA GLN A 222 -1.82 -16.27 3.50
C GLN A 222 -1.37 -16.89 4.82
N THR A 223 -0.10 -17.25 4.91
CA THR A 223 0.53 -17.82 6.09
C THR A 223 1.90 -17.20 6.32
N GLY A 224 2.37 -17.18 7.55
CA GLY A 224 3.69 -16.66 7.86
C GLY A 224 3.81 -16.11 9.29
N THR A 225 5.00 -15.67 9.64
CA THR A 225 5.31 -15.06 10.95
C THR A 225 4.86 -13.61 11.08
N GLY A 226 4.43 -12.99 9.99
CA GLY A 226 3.87 -11.64 9.92
C GLY A 226 2.41 -11.66 9.44
N LEU A 227 2.01 -10.61 8.75
CA LEU A 227 0.66 -10.45 8.19
C LEU A 227 0.42 -11.28 6.91
N GLY A 228 1.31 -12.24 6.56
CA GLY A 228 1.25 -12.98 5.30
C GLY A 228 1.59 -12.13 4.07
N ILE A 229 2.22 -10.99 4.26
CA ILE A 229 2.61 -10.08 3.19
C ILE A 229 4.04 -10.41 2.78
N LEU A 230 4.23 -10.72 1.49
CA LEU A 230 5.56 -10.97 0.94
C LEU A 230 6.42 -9.71 0.96
N GLN A 231 7.60 -9.79 1.55
CA GLN A 231 8.46 -8.65 1.78
C GLN A 231 9.88 -8.85 1.22
N ILE A 232 10.50 -7.74 0.86
CA ILE A 232 11.90 -7.68 0.46
C ILE A 232 12.61 -6.68 1.39
N ALA A 233 13.64 -7.15 2.07
CA ALA A 233 14.42 -6.33 3.00
C ALA A 233 15.18 -5.20 2.26
N PRO A 234 15.62 -4.15 2.99
CA PRO A 234 16.47 -3.10 2.43
C PRO A 234 17.72 -3.68 1.76
N SER A 235 18.06 -3.17 0.59
CA SER A 235 19.21 -3.64 -0.23
C SER A 235 19.13 -5.09 -0.69
N ALA A 236 18.06 -5.85 -0.34
CA ALA A 236 17.81 -7.18 -0.88
C ALA A 236 17.15 -7.12 -2.25
N THR A 237 17.22 -8.22 -2.99
CA THR A 237 16.70 -8.33 -4.35
C THR A 237 15.50 -9.27 -4.43
N THR A 238 14.86 -9.30 -5.58
CA THR A 238 13.75 -10.22 -5.90
C THR A 238 14.14 -11.68 -5.83
N SER A 239 15.44 -12.03 -5.82
CA SER A 239 15.92 -13.41 -5.57
C SER A 239 15.51 -13.97 -4.20
N GLY A 240 15.15 -13.10 -3.24
CA GLY A 240 14.57 -13.51 -1.97
C GLY A 240 13.13 -14.01 -2.05
N ILE A 241 12.48 -13.91 -3.21
CA ILE A 241 11.13 -14.40 -3.47
C ILE A 241 11.22 -15.73 -4.23
N THR A 242 10.68 -16.79 -3.65
CA THR A 242 10.58 -18.10 -4.29
C THR A 242 9.17 -18.30 -4.83
N VAL A 243 9.07 -18.61 -6.11
CA VAL A 243 7.81 -18.87 -6.81
C VAL A 243 7.80 -20.32 -7.29
N THR A 244 6.72 -21.04 -7.01
CA THR A 244 6.53 -22.43 -7.48
C THR A 244 5.26 -22.54 -8.28
N ASN A 245 5.28 -23.42 -9.30
CA ASN A 245 4.16 -23.72 -10.18
C ASN A 245 3.67 -22.56 -11.05
N LEU A 246 4.53 -21.56 -11.29
CA LEU A 246 4.39 -20.64 -12.43
C LEU A 246 5.49 -20.99 -13.44
N ASP A 247 5.21 -20.75 -14.72
CA ASP A 247 6.14 -21.01 -15.81
C ASP A 247 7.35 -20.05 -15.79
N ALA A 248 8.39 -20.42 -16.54
CA ALA A 248 9.53 -19.54 -16.79
C ALA A 248 9.05 -18.27 -17.52
N GLY A 249 9.35 -17.12 -16.94
CA GLY A 249 8.89 -15.83 -17.46
C GLY A 249 7.88 -15.11 -16.59
N TYR A 250 7.53 -15.67 -15.42
CA TYR A 250 6.73 -14.92 -14.44
C TYR A 250 7.39 -13.56 -14.09
N THR A 251 6.57 -12.62 -13.69
CA THR A 251 7.04 -11.27 -13.31
C THR A 251 6.76 -10.95 -11.86
N ILE A 252 7.66 -10.21 -11.22
CA ILE A 252 7.50 -9.67 -9.87
C ILE A 252 7.64 -8.15 -9.94
N LYS A 253 6.69 -7.43 -9.34
CA LYS A 253 6.72 -5.96 -9.29
C LYS A 253 6.83 -5.47 -7.86
N ILE A 254 7.75 -4.55 -7.65
CA ILE A 254 8.02 -3.90 -6.36
C ILE A 254 8.26 -2.41 -6.52
N ARG A 255 8.19 -1.69 -5.41
CA ARG A 255 8.71 -0.32 -5.27
C ARG A 255 9.68 -0.27 -4.12
N SER A 256 10.68 0.58 -4.21
CA SER A 256 11.55 0.83 -3.06
C SER A 256 10.77 1.57 -1.96
N ALA A 257 11.02 1.20 -0.70
CA ALA A 257 10.34 1.77 0.46
C ALA A 257 11.32 2.48 1.40
N TYR A 258 10.91 3.63 1.93
CA TYR A 258 11.75 4.53 2.73
C TYR A 258 11.04 4.89 4.04
N SER A 259 11.80 4.93 5.13
CA SER A 259 11.33 5.63 6.33
C SER A 259 11.28 7.13 6.03
N SER A 260 10.23 7.78 6.45
CA SER A 260 10.10 9.24 6.35
C SER A 260 10.88 9.93 7.44
#